data_9500ee19e6b6428684108559e57e2065
#
_entry.id   9500ee19e6b6428684108559e57e2065
#
_cell.length_a   1.000
_cell.length_b   1.000
_cell.length_c   1.000
_cell.angle_alpha   90.00
_cell.angle_beta   90.00
_cell.angle_gamma   90.00
#
_symmetry.space_group_name_H-M   'P 1'
#
loop_
_entity.id
_entity.type
_entity.pdbx_description
1 polymer ?
#
loop_
_entity_poly.entity_id
_entity_poly.type
_entity_poly.pdbx_seq_one_letter_code
_entity_poly.pdbx_strand_id
1 'polypeptide(L)'
;MVITFDFDSTLVLYKPDEDYGLRYMGPNIQAINALKKHYRNGDIVFLVTSRKEAHERSLPELDTYERTVTPGVEHFLKNHGLDRFIEQVYFTNGKLKRGVLKRLESAVHYDDDDEELGALPDGTQGMKVEFQTGDIKPWNDIEVRYPAV
;
A
#
# COMPACT_ATOMS: atom_id res chain seq x y z
N MET A 1 -9.93 15.11 3.55
CA MET A 1 -9.44 14.62 2.25
C MET A 1 -9.51 13.11 2.19
N VAL A 2 -9.46 12.54 1.00
CA VAL A 2 -9.35 11.09 0.82
C VAL A 2 -7.88 10.71 0.66
N ILE A 3 -7.43 9.75 1.43
CA ILE A 3 -6.06 9.22 1.40
C ILE A 3 -6.14 7.74 1.06
N THR A 4 -5.29 7.28 0.17
CA THR A 4 -5.26 5.89 -0.25
C THR A 4 -3.89 5.27 -0.03
N PHE A 5 -3.89 3.99 0.37
CA PHE A 5 -2.66 3.23 0.61
C PHE A 5 -2.71 1.93 -0.19
N ASP A 6 -1.62 1.59 -0.83
CA ASP A 6 -1.36 0.23 -1.30
C ASP A 6 -1.13 -0.70 -0.09
N PHE A 7 -1.17 -2.00 -0.32
CA PHE A 7 -0.94 -2.99 0.74
C PHE A 7 0.45 -3.61 0.66
N ASP A 8 0.72 -4.39 -0.39
CA ASP A 8 2.00 -5.12 -0.52
C ASP A 8 3.17 -4.16 -0.72
N SER A 9 4.23 -4.32 0.07
CA SER A 9 5.42 -3.47 0.10
C SER A 9 5.13 -2.00 0.46
N THR A 10 3.96 -1.73 1.00
CA THR A 10 3.55 -0.41 1.50
C THR A 10 3.17 -0.50 2.98
N LEU A 11 2.07 -1.17 3.32
CA LEU A 11 1.69 -1.44 4.71
C LEU A 11 2.40 -2.64 5.29
N VAL A 12 2.81 -3.57 4.46
CA VAL A 12 3.61 -4.73 4.84
C VAL A 12 4.93 -4.69 4.10
N LEU A 13 5.99 -5.22 4.71
CA LEU A 13 7.32 -5.23 4.13
C LEU A 13 7.73 -6.63 3.72
N TYR A 14 8.52 -6.69 2.67
CA TYR A 14 9.15 -7.90 2.17
C TYR A 14 10.64 -7.67 1.99
N LYS A 15 11.40 -8.75 1.95
CA LYS A 15 12.80 -8.71 1.54
C LYS A 15 13.06 -9.86 0.56
N PRO A 16 14.08 -9.74 -0.30
CA PRO A 16 14.48 -10.85 -1.17
C PRO A 16 14.87 -12.07 -0.35
N ASP A 17 14.50 -13.25 -0.84
CA ASP A 17 14.84 -14.53 -0.25
C ASP A 17 15.30 -15.46 -1.38
N GLU A 18 16.45 -16.12 -1.19
CA GLU A 18 17.07 -16.97 -2.23
C GLU A 18 16.18 -18.14 -2.63
N ASP A 19 15.43 -18.69 -1.67
CA ASP A 19 14.64 -19.89 -1.91
C ASP A 19 13.22 -19.58 -2.42
N TYR A 20 12.66 -18.43 -2.05
CA TYR A 20 11.24 -18.15 -2.24
C TYR A 20 10.93 -16.86 -3.01
N GLY A 21 11.95 -16.12 -3.41
CA GLY A 21 11.78 -14.83 -4.07
C GLY A 21 11.60 -13.68 -3.10
N LEU A 22 10.52 -13.68 -2.32
CA LEU A 22 10.27 -12.66 -1.30
C LEU A 22 9.87 -13.31 0.02
N ARG A 23 10.34 -12.72 1.12
CA ARG A 23 9.98 -13.12 2.48
C ARG A 23 9.19 -12.00 3.13
N TYR A 24 8.06 -12.34 3.73
CA TYR A 24 7.25 -11.41 4.51
C TYR A 24 7.99 -11.01 5.81
N MET A 25 8.12 -9.71 6.03
CA MET A 25 8.85 -9.16 7.17
C MET A 25 7.97 -8.49 8.22
N GLY A 26 6.67 -8.46 8.02
CA GLY A 26 5.74 -7.84 8.95
C GLY A 26 5.27 -6.46 8.52
N PRO A 27 4.61 -5.74 9.45
CA PRO A 27 4.04 -4.44 9.14
C PRO A 27 5.12 -3.36 8.94
N ASN A 28 4.82 -2.42 8.04
CA ASN A 28 5.62 -1.20 7.88
C ASN A 28 5.12 -0.16 8.88
N ILE A 29 5.83 0.02 9.97
CA ILE A 29 5.42 0.92 11.06
C ILE A 29 5.33 2.37 10.58
N GLN A 30 6.22 2.80 9.67
CA GLN A 30 6.19 4.17 9.15
C GLN A 30 4.89 4.45 8.39
N ALA A 31 4.48 3.53 7.52
CA ALA A 31 3.23 3.67 6.76
C ALA A 31 2.00 3.59 7.67
N ILE A 32 2.01 2.69 8.65
CA ILE A 32 0.91 2.55 9.62
C ILE A 32 0.77 3.83 10.43
N ASN A 33 1.88 4.42 10.86
CA ASN A 33 1.84 5.70 11.59
C ASN A 33 1.29 6.83 10.73
N ALA A 34 1.68 6.88 9.45
CA ALA A 34 1.14 7.87 8.51
C ALA A 34 -0.38 7.69 8.34
N LEU A 35 -0.82 6.44 8.17
CA LEU A 35 -2.24 6.11 8.04
C LEU A 35 -3.05 6.58 9.26
N LYS A 36 -2.57 6.27 10.45
CA LYS A 36 -3.24 6.69 11.70
C LYS A 36 -3.26 8.20 11.85
N LYS A 37 -2.19 8.88 11.45
CA LYS A 37 -2.12 10.34 11.50
C LYS A 37 -3.15 10.97 10.57
N HIS A 38 -3.29 10.47 9.35
CA HIS A 38 -4.32 10.94 8.42
C HIS A 38 -5.72 10.77 9.01
N TYR A 39 -6.00 9.60 9.54
CA TYR A 39 -7.29 9.32 10.16
C TYR A 39 -7.59 10.30 11.31
N ARG A 40 -6.61 10.54 12.18
CA ARG A 40 -6.76 11.46 13.31
C ARG A 40 -6.96 12.91 12.88
N ASN A 41 -6.47 13.27 11.70
CA ASN A 41 -6.65 14.59 11.11
C ASN A 41 -8.01 14.75 10.42
N GLY A 42 -8.87 13.73 10.48
CA GLY A 42 -10.19 13.77 9.88
C GLY A 42 -10.25 13.31 8.44
N ASP A 43 -9.17 12.76 7.89
CA ASP A 43 -9.15 12.23 6.54
C ASP A 43 -9.84 10.87 6.47
N ILE A 44 -10.38 10.54 5.29
CA ILE A 44 -10.96 9.22 5.02
C ILE A 44 -9.90 8.38 4.33
N VAL A 45 -9.62 7.21 4.89
CA VAL A 45 -8.54 6.34 4.41
C VAL A 45 -9.12 5.08 3.76
N PHE A 46 -8.65 4.79 2.54
CA PHE A 46 -8.99 3.56 1.82
C PHE A 46 -7.71 2.78 1.51
N LEU A 47 -7.84 1.46 1.42
CA LEU A 47 -6.81 0.62 0.81
C LEU A 47 -7.18 0.33 -0.62
N VAL A 48 -6.19 0.43 -1.51
CA VAL A 48 -6.36 0.08 -2.92
C VAL A 48 -5.19 -0.83 -3.30
N THR A 49 -5.49 -2.10 -3.50
CA THR A 49 -4.48 -3.13 -3.79
C THR A 49 -4.70 -3.77 -5.16
N SER A 50 -3.62 -4.11 -5.84
CA SER A 50 -3.69 -4.82 -7.11
C SER A 50 -3.95 -6.32 -6.95
N ARG A 51 -4.02 -6.82 -5.73
CA ARG A 51 -4.34 -8.23 -5.48
C ARG A 51 -5.64 -8.65 -6.15
N LYS A 52 -5.75 -9.94 -6.44
CA LYS A 52 -6.99 -10.54 -6.93
C LYS A 52 -7.85 -10.94 -5.73
N GLU A 53 -9.04 -10.38 -5.65
CA GLU A 53 -9.97 -10.64 -4.54
C GLU A 53 -10.26 -12.13 -4.38
N ALA A 54 -10.36 -12.85 -5.50
CA ALA A 54 -10.63 -14.29 -5.47
C ALA A 54 -9.56 -15.10 -4.74
N HIS A 55 -8.34 -14.60 -4.63
CA HIS A 55 -7.23 -15.29 -3.96
C HIS A 55 -7.17 -15.04 -2.46
N GLU A 56 -7.90 -14.04 -1.94
CA GLU A 56 -7.81 -13.67 -0.53
C GLU A 56 -8.23 -14.79 0.42
N ARG A 57 -9.19 -15.60 0.01
CA ARG A 57 -9.68 -16.72 0.83
C ARG A 57 -8.64 -17.83 1.03
N SER A 58 -7.66 -17.94 0.14
CA SER A 58 -6.62 -18.95 0.22
C SER A 58 -5.44 -18.52 1.09
N LEU A 59 -5.41 -17.27 1.56
CA LEU A 59 -4.31 -16.72 2.32
C LEU A 59 -4.47 -16.97 3.82
N PRO A 60 -3.36 -17.02 4.57
CA PRO A 60 -3.41 -17.25 6.03
C PRO A 60 -4.20 -16.17 6.77
N GLU A 61 -4.82 -16.57 7.87
CA GLU A 61 -5.54 -15.66 8.77
C GLU A 61 -4.62 -14.94 9.74
N LEU A 62 -3.50 -15.58 10.13
CA LEU A 62 -2.56 -15.01 11.09
C LEU A 62 -1.22 -14.69 10.44
N ASP A 63 -0.59 -13.64 10.92
CA ASP A 63 0.75 -13.26 10.52
C ASP A 63 1.75 -14.34 10.94
N THR A 64 2.58 -14.76 10.00
CA THR A 64 3.69 -15.65 10.27
C THR A 64 4.93 -15.10 9.58
N TYR A 65 5.76 -14.40 10.34
CA TYR A 65 6.93 -13.70 9.78
C TYR A 65 8.04 -14.66 9.30
N GLU A 66 7.90 -15.94 9.59
CA GLU A 66 8.87 -16.93 9.15
C GLU A 66 8.59 -17.48 7.75
N ARG A 67 7.47 -17.06 7.16
CA ARG A 67 7.03 -17.54 5.85
C ARG A 67 6.94 -16.43 4.84
N THR A 68 6.97 -16.80 3.57
CA THR A 68 6.84 -15.86 2.46
C THR A 68 5.42 -15.39 2.22
N VAL A 69 4.44 -16.01 2.88
CA VAL A 69 3.02 -15.77 2.61
C VAL A 69 2.46 -14.80 3.65
N THR A 70 1.97 -13.65 3.19
CA THR A 70 1.23 -12.71 4.03
C THR A 70 -0.18 -13.22 4.29
N PRO A 71 -0.81 -12.80 5.39
CA PRO A 71 -2.24 -13.05 5.58
C PRO A 71 -3.08 -12.30 4.55
N GLY A 72 -4.35 -12.62 4.45
CA GLY A 72 -5.31 -11.85 3.69
C GLY A 72 -5.36 -10.42 4.21
N VAL A 73 -5.68 -9.46 3.34
CA VAL A 73 -5.68 -8.04 3.70
C VAL A 73 -6.57 -7.76 4.91
N GLU A 74 -7.80 -8.28 4.91
CA GLU A 74 -8.72 -8.05 6.01
C GLU A 74 -8.24 -8.67 7.32
N HIS A 75 -7.63 -9.86 7.25
CA HIS A 75 -7.07 -10.50 8.44
C HIS A 75 -5.90 -9.69 8.99
N PHE A 76 -5.03 -9.19 8.12
CA PHE A 76 -3.94 -8.32 8.55
C PHE A 76 -4.46 -7.08 9.26
N LEU A 77 -5.46 -6.41 8.68
CA LEU A 77 -6.04 -5.21 9.29
C LEU A 77 -6.60 -5.50 10.68
N LYS A 78 -7.32 -6.60 10.84
CA LYS A 78 -7.88 -7.01 12.15
C LYS A 78 -6.77 -7.38 13.13
N ASN A 79 -5.78 -8.16 12.68
CA ASN A 79 -4.68 -8.60 13.55
C ASN A 79 -3.89 -7.42 14.13
N HIS A 80 -3.81 -6.32 13.41
CA HIS A 80 -3.06 -5.13 13.82
C HIS A 80 -3.95 -3.98 14.29
N GLY A 81 -5.25 -4.23 14.45
CA GLY A 81 -6.19 -3.20 14.94
C GLY A 81 -6.37 -2.03 13.99
N LEU A 82 -6.18 -2.25 12.69
CA LEU A 82 -6.24 -1.21 11.67
C LEU A 82 -7.58 -1.11 10.96
N ASP A 83 -8.44 -2.11 11.10
CA ASP A 83 -9.72 -2.18 10.39
C ASP A 83 -10.61 -0.96 10.67
N ARG A 84 -10.57 -0.41 11.88
CA ARG A 84 -11.34 0.77 12.26
C ARG A 84 -10.88 2.06 11.59
N PHE A 85 -9.65 2.10 11.07
CA PHE A 85 -9.09 3.28 10.39
C PHE A 85 -9.37 3.29 8.90
N ILE A 86 -9.80 2.16 8.33
CA ILE A 86 -9.97 1.95 6.91
C ILE A 86 -11.45 1.94 6.57
N GLU A 87 -11.87 2.84 5.67
CA GLU A 87 -13.26 2.91 5.22
C GLU A 87 -13.64 1.70 4.39
N GLN A 88 -12.78 1.32 3.45
CA GLN A 88 -13.02 0.17 2.57
C GLN A 88 -11.72 -0.26 1.89
N VAL A 89 -11.67 -1.52 1.47
CA VAL A 89 -10.58 -2.11 0.69
C VAL A 89 -11.07 -2.34 -0.74
N TYR A 90 -10.31 -1.86 -1.71
CA TYR A 90 -10.59 -2.07 -3.14
C TYR A 90 -9.52 -2.95 -3.75
N PHE A 91 -9.95 -3.97 -4.49
CA PHE A 91 -9.07 -4.90 -5.22
C PHE A 91 -9.18 -4.58 -6.71
N THR A 92 -8.07 -4.25 -7.36
CA THR A 92 -8.08 -3.95 -8.79
C THR A 92 -7.84 -5.18 -9.66
N ASN A 93 -7.61 -6.32 -9.06
CA ASN A 93 -7.45 -7.60 -9.77
C ASN A 93 -6.35 -7.56 -10.84
N GLY A 94 -5.21 -6.96 -10.50
CA GLY A 94 -4.05 -6.85 -11.39
C GLY A 94 -4.07 -5.64 -12.31
N LYS A 95 -5.13 -4.85 -12.29
CA LYS A 95 -5.22 -3.62 -13.09
C LYS A 95 -4.59 -2.43 -12.37
N LEU A 96 -4.24 -1.39 -13.13
CA LEU A 96 -3.78 -0.14 -12.54
C LEU A 96 -4.84 0.47 -11.63
N LYS A 97 -4.40 1.11 -10.56
CA LYS A 97 -5.27 1.70 -9.54
C LYS A 97 -5.91 3.01 -9.97
N ARG A 98 -5.41 3.63 -11.04
CA ARG A 98 -5.83 4.96 -11.51
C ARG A 98 -7.33 5.16 -11.52
N GLY A 99 -8.10 4.22 -12.06
CA GLY A 99 -9.55 4.33 -12.16
C GLY A 99 -10.23 4.42 -10.80
N VAL A 100 -9.80 3.60 -9.85
CA VAL A 100 -10.34 3.62 -8.48
C VAL A 100 -9.95 4.92 -7.78
N LEU A 101 -8.68 5.32 -7.88
CA LEU A 101 -8.18 6.54 -7.26
C LEU A 101 -8.93 7.78 -7.78
N LYS A 102 -9.24 7.81 -9.06
CA LYS A 102 -10.01 8.90 -9.67
C LYS A 102 -11.43 8.94 -9.12
N ARG A 103 -12.11 7.79 -9.04
CA ARG A 103 -13.48 7.72 -8.51
C ARG A 103 -13.55 8.11 -7.04
N LEU A 104 -12.53 7.75 -6.26
CA LEU A 104 -12.46 8.11 -4.85
C LEU A 104 -12.04 9.56 -4.63
N GLU A 105 -11.57 10.23 -5.67
CA GLU A 105 -10.98 11.56 -5.56
C GLU A 105 -9.83 11.59 -4.55
N SER A 106 -8.95 10.60 -4.65
CA SER A 106 -7.80 10.48 -3.74
C SER A 106 -6.91 11.72 -3.85
N ALA A 107 -6.66 12.35 -2.71
CA ALA A 107 -5.76 13.51 -2.63
C ALA A 107 -4.30 13.07 -2.55
N VAL A 108 -4.04 11.95 -1.86
CA VAL A 108 -2.70 11.41 -1.65
C VAL A 108 -2.76 9.90 -1.77
N HIS A 109 -1.83 9.30 -2.51
CA HIS A 109 -1.70 7.85 -2.65
C HIS A 109 -0.29 7.38 -2.29
N TYR A 110 -0.22 6.44 -1.37
CA TYR A 110 1.04 5.81 -0.93
C TYR A 110 1.21 4.47 -1.64
N ASP A 111 2.34 4.30 -2.32
CA ASP A 111 2.63 3.08 -3.07
C ASP A 111 4.15 2.87 -3.18
N ASP A 112 4.56 1.63 -3.36
CA ASP A 112 5.95 1.28 -3.62
C ASP A 112 6.25 1.15 -5.11
N ASP A 113 5.21 1.05 -5.93
CA ASP A 113 5.31 0.74 -7.35
C ASP A 113 5.41 2.02 -8.20
N ASP A 114 6.55 2.19 -8.87
CA ASP A 114 6.79 3.35 -9.73
C ASP A 114 5.80 3.42 -10.90
N GLU A 115 5.34 2.27 -11.41
CA GLU A 115 4.34 2.25 -12.48
C GLU A 115 3.01 2.84 -12.01
N GLU A 116 2.58 2.49 -10.81
CA GLU A 116 1.36 3.05 -10.22
C GLU A 116 1.51 4.55 -9.95
N LEU A 117 2.63 4.95 -9.38
CA LEU A 117 2.89 6.35 -9.05
C LEU A 117 3.03 7.21 -10.32
N GLY A 118 3.58 6.63 -11.39
CA GLY A 118 3.68 7.33 -12.68
C GLY A 118 2.35 7.44 -13.43
N ALA A 119 1.31 6.75 -12.98
CA ALA A 119 0.00 6.72 -13.62
C ALA A 119 -1.11 7.29 -12.73
N LEU A 120 -0.79 8.12 -11.76
CA LEU A 120 -1.80 8.72 -10.87
C LEU A 120 -2.72 9.69 -11.61
N PRO A 121 -3.99 9.79 -11.20
CA PRO A 121 -4.88 10.80 -11.77
C PRO A 121 -4.42 12.21 -11.39
N ASP A 122 -4.81 13.19 -12.20
CA ASP A 122 -4.55 14.59 -11.90
C ASP A 122 -5.16 14.92 -10.53
N GLY A 123 -4.41 15.67 -9.72
CA GLY A 123 -4.85 16.05 -8.39
C GLY A 123 -4.51 15.04 -7.28
N THR A 124 -3.96 13.88 -7.62
CA THR A 124 -3.49 12.92 -6.62
C THR A 124 -1.98 13.06 -6.46
N GLN A 125 -1.54 13.44 -5.25
CA GLN A 125 -0.13 13.47 -4.89
C GLN A 125 0.36 12.07 -4.59
N GLY A 126 1.46 11.65 -5.22
CA GLY A 126 2.10 10.38 -4.93
C GLY A 126 3.07 10.47 -3.75
N MET A 127 3.07 9.42 -2.93
CA MET A 127 4.06 9.23 -1.87
C MET A 127 4.72 7.88 -2.11
N LYS A 128 6.02 7.89 -2.36
CA LYS A 128 6.80 6.67 -2.61
C LYS A 128 7.18 6.01 -1.30
N VAL A 129 6.87 4.73 -1.18
CA VAL A 129 7.33 3.88 -0.08
C VAL A 129 8.47 3.03 -0.61
N GLU A 130 9.65 3.16 0.00
CA GLU A 130 10.83 2.43 -0.44
C GLU A 130 10.72 0.95 -0.10
N PHE A 131 10.98 0.10 -1.09
CA PHE A 131 11.00 -1.34 -0.91
C PHE A 131 12.07 -1.73 0.13
N GLN A 132 11.76 -2.64 1.02
CA GLN A 132 12.57 -3.17 2.12
C GLN A 132 12.69 -2.25 3.34
N THR A 133 12.96 -0.96 3.18
CA THR A 133 13.14 -0.05 4.31
C THR A 133 11.82 0.51 4.80
N GLY A 134 10.85 0.67 3.91
CA GLY A 134 9.57 1.29 4.23
C GLY A 134 9.61 2.81 4.37
N ASP A 135 10.74 3.43 4.04
CA ASP A 135 10.88 4.88 4.11
C ASP A 135 9.95 5.57 3.11
N ILE A 136 9.37 6.68 3.50
CA ILE A 136 8.36 7.39 2.73
C ILE A 136 8.89 8.77 2.32
N LYS A 137 8.71 9.09 1.03
CA LYS A 137 9.08 10.40 0.48
C LYS A 137 8.13 10.81 -0.65
N PRO A 138 7.96 12.12 -0.91
CA PRO A 138 7.15 12.57 -2.03
C PRO A 138 7.65 12.03 -3.37
N TRP A 139 6.73 11.62 -4.22
CA TRP A 139 7.06 11.08 -5.54
C TRP A 139 7.79 12.10 -6.42
N ASN A 140 7.44 13.37 -6.31
CA ASN A 140 8.05 14.45 -7.10
C ASN A 140 9.56 14.56 -6.88
N ASP A 141 10.06 14.25 -5.68
CA ASP A 141 11.49 14.26 -5.38
C ASP A 141 12.25 13.20 -6.17
N ILE A 142 11.57 12.11 -6.52
CA ILE A 142 12.16 11.03 -7.31
C ILE A 142 12.19 11.42 -8.78
N GLU A 143 11.12 12.02 -9.27
CA GLU A 143 10.97 12.43 -10.66
C GLU A 143 12.04 13.45 -11.07
N VAL A 144 12.36 14.38 -10.19
CA VAL A 144 13.39 15.41 -10.43
C VAL A 144 14.78 14.80 -10.65
N ARG A 145 15.00 13.57 -10.23
CA ARG A 145 16.31 12.89 -10.36
C ARG A 145 16.57 12.31 -11.73
N TYR A 146 15.54 12.15 -12.55
CA TYR A 146 15.73 11.65 -13.89
C TYR A 146 16.28 12.75 -14.77
N PRO A 147 17.45 12.55 -15.39
CA PRO A 147 17.99 13.55 -16.25
C PRO A 147 17.05 13.81 -17.43
N ALA A 148 16.82 15.06 -17.74
CA ALA A 148 16.15 15.43 -18.96
C ALA A 148 17.05 15.00 -20.11
N VAL A 149 16.59 14.07 -20.89
CA VAL A 149 17.35 13.59 -22.03
C VAL A 149 16.99 14.39 -23.27
#